data_7d035377c75748aae4a1872a229ce7e9
#
_entry.id   7d035377c75748aae4a1872a229ce7e9
#
_cell.length_a   1.000
_cell.length_b   1.000
_cell.length_c   1.000
_cell.angle_alpha   90.00
_cell.angle_beta   90.00
_cell.angle_gamma   90.00
#
_symmetry.space_group_name_H-M   'P 1'
#
loop_
_entity.id
_entity.type
_entity.pdbx_description
1 polymer ?
#
loop_
_entity_poly.entity_id
_entity_poly.type
_entity_poly.pdbx_seq_one_letter_code
_entity_poly.pdbx_strand_id
1 'polypeptide(L)'
;DGSGDFRSIQEAISQIPDDNNERVTIYIKNGIYKEKLYINKHFVKLLGEDPEKTILTYDDAAHKLLDNGEEMGTFRSYSTFIGGNDFIAENITFENSAGPGELVGQALAVYVNGDRAVFRNCRFLGHQDTLFTGPMPEDISVMHSRQYYERCIIVGDVDFIFGSATAVFNRCEIISLNRNKNVNGYITAASTPADKEYGYVFLECRLTSDAAADTVYLGRPWRPYANVCFINCWMGEHIRA
;
A
#
# COMPACT_ATOMS: atom_id res chain seq x y z
N ASP A 1 -19.83 -16.76 0.69
CA ASP A 1 -20.91 -17.75 0.53
C ASP A 1 -21.27 -18.45 1.84
N GLY A 2 -20.53 -18.23 2.92
CA GLY A 2 -20.75 -18.80 4.23
C GLY A 2 -20.26 -20.24 4.41
N SER A 3 -19.45 -20.73 3.48
CA SER A 3 -18.88 -22.10 3.52
C SER A 3 -17.50 -22.16 4.20
N GLY A 4 -16.92 -21.03 4.59
CA GLY A 4 -15.67 -20.98 5.33
C GLY A 4 -15.84 -21.16 6.84
N ASP A 5 -14.73 -21.32 7.55
CA ASP A 5 -14.71 -21.39 9.04
C ASP A 5 -15.10 -20.04 9.66
N PHE A 6 -14.82 -18.95 8.96
CA PHE A 6 -15.14 -17.57 9.37
C PHE A 6 -15.86 -16.82 8.25
N ARG A 7 -16.65 -15.83 8.63
CA ARG A 7 -17.34 -14.93 7.71
C ARG A 7 -16.66 -13.58 7.57
N SER A 8 -15.77 -13.25 8.48
CA SER A 8 -14.99 -12.02 8.57
C SER A 8 -13.50 -12.36 8.61
N ILE A 9 -12.70 -11.60 7.87
CA ILE A 9 -11.24 -11.76 7.86
C ILE A 9 -10.67 -11.31 9.20
N GLN A 10 -11.19 -10.22 9.77
CA GLN A 10 -10.75 -9.73 11.07
C GLN A 10 -11.03 -10.75 12.19
N GLU A 11 -12.15 -11.45 12.10
CA GLU A 11 -12.48 -12.54 13.04
C GLU A 11 -11.43 -13.66 12.97
N ALA A 12 -11.06 -14.12 11.76
CA ALA A 12 -10.03 -15.14 11.57
C ALA A 12 -8.66 -14.67 12.11
N ILE A 13 -8.27 -13.43 11.86
CA ILE A 13 -7.03 -12.84 12.39
C ILE A 13 -7.04 -12.81 13.92
N SER A 14 -8.18 -12.54 14.54
CA SER A 14 -8.32 -12.45 15.99
C SER A 14 -8.15 -13.79 16.71
N GLN A 15 -8.27 -14.92 16.01
CA GLN A 15 -8.00 -16.25 16.57
C GLN A 15 -6.51 -16.59 16.65
N ILE A 16 -5.66 -15.82 15.97
CA ILE A 16 -4.20 -16.03 16.01
C ILE A 16 -3.66 -15.51 17.34
N PRO A 17 -2.91 -16.30 18.12
CA PRO A 17 -2.30 -15.86 19.37
C PRO A 17 -1.40 -14.63 19.19
N ASP A 18 -1.29 -13.78 20.22
CA ASP A 18 -0.42 -12.60 20.20
C ASP A 18 1.06 -12.95 20.13
N ASP A 19 1.45 -14.07 20.72
CA ASP A 19 2.80 -14.62 20.74
C ASP A 19 3.07 -15.63 19.59
N ASN A 20 2.25 -15.56 18.53
CA ASN A 20 2.38 -16.45 17.38
C ASN A 20 3.79 -16.37 16.77
N ASN A 21 4.43 -17.51 16.61
CA ASN A 21 5.77 -17.68 16.06
C ASN A 21 5.85 -18.66 14.88
N GLU A 22 4.70 -19.13 14.41
CA GLU A 22 4.58 -20.05 13.29
C GLU A 22 3.70 -19.45 12.18
N ARG A 23 3.94 -19.89 10.94
CA ARG A 23 3.18 -19.41 9.78
C ARG A 23 1.73 -19.88 9.86
N VAL A 24 0.81 -18.92 10.02
CA VAL A 24 -0.64 -19.15 9.92
C VAL A 24 -1.11 -18.65 8.56
N THR A 25 -1.79 -19.50 7.80
CA THR A 25 -2.38 -19.14 6.51
C THR A 25 -3.88 -19.00 6.63
N ILE A 26 -4.40 -17.83 6.26
CA ILE A 26 -5.83 -17.55 6.09
C ILE A 26 -6.12 -17.60 4.59
N TYR A 27 -6.86 -18.60 4.14
CA TYR A 27 -7.34 -18.70 2.77
C TYR A 27 -8.64 -17.88 2.63
N ILE A 28 -8.66 -16.97 1.66
CA ILE A 28 -9.76 -16.04 1.45
C ILE A 28 -10.41 -16.33 0.10
N LYS A 29 -11.66 -16.76 0.13
CA LYS A 29 -12.45 -17.01 -1.07
C LYS A 29 -12.77 -15.71 -1.83
N ASN A 30 -13.14 -15.85 -3.09
CA ASN A 30 -13.63 -14.74 -3.88
C ASN A 30 -14.80 -14.02 -3.18
N GLY A 31 -14.73 -12.71 -3.09
CA GLY A 31 -15.72 -11.86 -2.45
C GLY A 31 -15.20 -10.44 -2.23
N ILE A 32 -16.12 -9.53 -1.92
CA ILE A 32 -15.80 -8.17 -1.50
C ILE A 32 -15.98 -8.11 0.01
N TYR A 33 -14.88 -7.90 0.73
CA TYR A 33 -14.82 -7.83 2.18
C TYR A 33 -14.67 -6.37 2.61
N LYS A 34 -15.79 -5.73 2.96
CA LYS A 34 -15.76 -4.35 3.46
C LYS A 34 -15.46 -4.35 4.95
N GLU A 35 -14.19 -4.47 5.29
CA GLU A 35 -13.68 -4.55 6.64
C GLU A 35 -12.45 -3.64 6.79
N LYS A 36 -12.40 -2.86 7.89
CA LYS A 36 -11.17 -2.17 8.28
C LYS A 36 -10.28 -3.15 9.04
N LEU A 37 -9.23 -3.64 8.38
CA LEU A 37 -8.41 -4.72 8.89
C LEU A 37 -7.23 -4.19 9.72
N TYR A 38 -7.01 -4.79 10.89
CA TYR A 38 -5.87 -4.55 11.75
C TYR A 38 -5.11 -5.86 12.02
N ILE A 39 -3.94 -6.01 11.39
CA ILE A 39 -3.13 -7.23 11.40
C ILE A 39 -1.83 -6.95 12.15
N ASN A 40 -1.84 -7.10 13.49
CA ASN A 40 -0.66 -6.91 14.32
C ASN A 40 -0.13 -8.25 14.88
N LYS A 41 -0.27 -9.32 14.08
CA LYS A 41 0.19 -10.68 14.38
C LYS A 41 1.36 -11.03 13.47
N HIS A 42 2.40 -11.66 14.03
CA HIS A 42 3.55 -12.12 13.27
C HIS A 42 3.24 -13.39 12.46
N PHE A 43 3.99 -13.62 11.39
CA PHE A 43 3.93 -14.83 10.56
C PHE A 43 2.56 -15.12 9.95
N VAL A 44 1.75 -14.11 9.67
CA VAL A 44 0.45 -14.25 9.00
C VAL A 44 0.64 -14.31 7.49
N LYS A 45 -0.02 -15.24 6.83
CA LYS A 45 -0.20 -15.28 5.39
C LYS A 45 -1.66 -15.14 5.02
N LEU A 46 -2.01 -14.16 4.22
CA LEU A 46 -3.30 -14.05 3.54
C LEU A 46 -3.13 -14.61 2.12
N LEU A 47 -3.97 -15.59 1.76
CA LEU A 47 -3.98 -16.21 0.44
C LEU A 47 -5.36 -16.06 -0.19
N GLY A 48 -5.48 -15.15 -1.16
CA GLY A 48 -6.70 -15.00 -1.96
C GLY A 48 -6.83 -16.07 -3.01
N GLU A 49 -8.06 -16.37 -3.38
CA GLU A 49 -8.37 -17.32 -4.44
C GLU A 49 -8.06 -16.75 -5.82
N ASP A 50 -8.39 -15.46 -6.06
CA ASP A 50 -8.19 -14.73 -7.32
C ASP A 50 -7.97 -13.24 -7.00
N PRO A 51 -6.86 -12.62 -7.48
CA PRO A 51 -6.55 -11.24 -7.12
C PRO A 51 -7.59 -10.23 -7.62
N GLU A 52 -8.35 -10.51 -8.66
CA GLU A 52 -9.39 -9.62 -9.17
C GLU A 52 -10.73 -9.77 -8.46
N LYS A 53 -10.92 -10.88 -7.73
CA LYS A 53 -12.19 -11.24 -7.10
C LYS A 53 -12.13 -11.34 -5.59
N THR A 54 -10.91 -11.42 -5.00
CA THR A 54 -10.70 -11.37 -3.56
C THR A 54 -10.33 -9.95 -3.16
N ILE A 55 -11.32 -9.14 -2.79
CA ILE A 55 -11.18 -7.70 -2.58
C ILE A 55 -11.39 -7.34 -1.13
N LEU A 56 -10.35 -6.80 -0.49
CA LEU A 56 -10.38 -6.23 0.86
C LEU A 56 -10.46 -4.72 0.72
N THR A 57 -11.57 -4.13 1.15
CA THR A 57 -11.86 -2.72 0.91
C THR A 57 -12.41 -2.03 2.15
N TYR A 58 -12.12 -0.75 2.27
CA TYR A 58 -12.78 0.17 3.20
C TYR A 58 -12.78 1.59 2.61
N ASP A 59 -13.51 2.53 3.25
CA ASP A 59 -13.77 3.87 2.73
C ASP A 59 -13.45 4.99 3.74
N ASP A 60 -12.47 4.77 4.60
CA ASP A 60 -11.95 5.83 5.47
C ASP A 60 -10.99 6.74 4.70
N ALA A 61 -11.04 8.05 4.99
CA ALA A 61 -10.20 9.07 4.37
C ALA A 61 -9.81 10.16 5.37
N ALA A 62 -8.77 10.92 5.06
CA ALA A 62 -8.20 11.90 5.97
C ALA A 62 -9.18 12.97 6.42
N HIS A 63 -10.05 13.45 5.54
CA HIS A 63 -11.04 14.48 5.85
C HIS A 63 -12.33 13.95 6.50
N LYS A 64 -12.45 12.64 6.69
CA LYS A 64 -13.59 12.06 7.41
C LYS A 64 -13.58 12.56 8.85
N LEU A 65 -14.71 13.09 9.31
CA LEU A 65 -14.85 13.56 10.69
C LEU A 65 -15.09 12.38 11.63
N LEU A 66 -14.40 12.40 12.75
CA LEU A 66 -14.62 11.52 13.89
C LEU A 66 -15.77 12.04 14.76
N ASP A 67 -16.26 11.21 15.69
CA ASP A 67 -17.37 11.56 16.60
C ASP A 67 -17.06 12.79 17.45
N ASN A 68 -15.80 13.09 17.71
CA ASN A 68 -15.36 14.30 18.43
C ASN A 68 -15.24 15.55 17.55
N GLY A 69 -15.57 15.47 16.25
CA GLY A 69 -15.49 16.55 15.28
C GLY A 69 -14.10 16.82 14.68
N GLU A 70 -13.08 16.05 15.06
CA GLU A 70 -11.74 16.13 14.45
C GLU A 70 -11.67 15.34 13.14
N GLU A 71 -10.78 15.77 12.23
CA GLU A 71 -10.48 14.97 11.04
C GLU A 71 -9.74 13.69 11.41
N MET A 72 -10.03 12.61 10.68
CA MET A 72 -9.38 11.32 10.85
C MET A 72 -7.87 11.39 10.64
N GLY A 73 -7.45 12.16 9.63
CA GLY A 73 -6.05 12.28 9.21
C GLY A 73 -5.54 11.05 8.44
N THR A 74 -4.43 11.24 7.74
CA THR A 74 -3.86 10.28 6.78
C THR A 74 -3.67 8.89 7.38
N PHE A 75 -2.98 8.80 8.51
CA PHE A 75 -2.53 7.50 9.05
C PHE A 75 -3.60 6.67 9.75
N ARG A 76 -4.76 7.23 9.98
CA ARG A 76 -5.94 6.50 10.45
C ARG A 76 -6.89 6.10 9.33
N SER A 77 -6.64 6.56 8.09
CA SER A 77 -7.50 6.32 6.93
C SER A 77 -7.31 4.97 6.24
N TYR A 78 -6.42 4.11 6.75
CA TYR A 78 -6.12 2.82 6.11
C TYR A 78 -7.35 1.90 6.03
N SER A 79 -7.45 1.16 4.93
CA SER A 79 -8.33 0.00 4.83
C SER A 79 -7.71 -1.21 5.54
N THR A 80 -6.41 -1.45 5.32
CA THR A 80 -5.68 -2.55 5.95
C THR A 80 -4.39 -2.04 6.60
N PHE A 81 -4.24 -2.27 7.92
CA PHE A 81 -3.00 -2.07 8.67
C PHE A 81 -2.27 -3.39 8.86
N ILE A 82 -0.96 -3.42 8.59
CA ILE A 82 -0.08 -4.58 8.74
C ILE A 82 1.10 -4.19 9.64
N GLY A 83 1.02 -4.53 10.93
CA GLY A 83 2.04 -4.24 11.94
C GLY A 83 2.91 -5.46 12.27
N GLY A 84 2.44 -6.67 12.00
CA GLY A 84 3.18 -7.90 12.27
C GLY A 84 4.34 -8.12 11.31
N ASN A 85 5.44 -8.70 11.83
CA ASN A 85 6.60 -9.10 11.02
C ASN A 85 6.32 -10.41 10.25
N ASP A 86 7.09 -10.63 9.18
CA ASP A 86 7.00 -11.85 8.37
C ASP A 86 5.63 -12.07 7.74
N PHE A 87 4.96 -10.96 7.40
CA PHE A 87 3.66 -10.99 6.74
C PHE A 87 3.81 -11.37 5.26
N ILE A 88 2.86 -12.16 4.76
CA ILE A 88 2.76 -12.50 3.34
C ILE A 88 1.32 -12.28 2.85
N ALA A 89 1.15 -11.66 1.69
CA ALA A 89 -0.12 -11.65 0.96
C ALA A 89 0.09 -12.14 -0.48
N GLU A 90 -0.83 -12.97 -0.94
CA GLU A 90 -0.82 -13.48 -2.32
C GLU A 90 -2.25 -13.46 -2.91
N ASN A 91 -2.36 -13.04 -4.17
CA ASN A 91 -3.61 -13.05 -4.95
C ASN A 91 -4.76 -12.25 -4.30
N ILE A 92 -4.49 -11.03 -3.84
CA ILE A 92 -5.47 -10.19 -3.13
C ILE A 92 -5.48 -8.79 -3.73
N THR A 93 -6.66 -8.20 -3.86
CA THR A 93 -6.84 -6.76 -4.03
C THR A 93 -7.03 -6.11 -2.67
N PHE A 94 -6.19 -5.13 -2.36
CA PHE A 94 -6.34 -4.18 -1.27
C PHE A 94 -6.82 -2.86 -1.86
N GLU A 95 -7.92 -2.35 -1.39
CA GLU A 95 -8.54 -1.14 -1.92
C GLU A 95 -8.88 -0.14 -0.81
N ASN A 96 -8.70 1.14 -1.10
CA ASN A 96 -9.43 2.19 -0.39
C ASN A 96 -10.42 2.83 -1.38
N SER A 97 -11.70 2.68 -1.09
CA SER A 97 -12.79 3.10 -1.97
C SER A 97 -13.37 4.48 -1.62
N ALA A 98 -12.66 5.30 -0.80
CA ALA A 98 -13.14 6.62 -0.41
C ALA A 98 -13.25 7.61 -1.58
N GLY A 99 -12.40 7.44 -2.61
CA GLY A 99 -12.43 8.25 -3.82
C GLY A 99 -11.24 9.22 -3.97
N PRO A 100 -11.34 10.17 -4.92
CA PRO A 100 -10.26 11.09 -5.26
C PRO A 100 -9.80 11.98 -4.11
N GLY A 101 -8.48 12.11 -3.92
CA GLY A 101 -7.89 12.89 -2.84
C GLY A 101 -8.30 14.36 -2.82
N GLU A 102 -8.70 14.92 -3.96
CA GLU A 102 -9.23 16.30 -4.04
C GLU A 102 -10.54 16.48 -3.27
N LEU A 103 -11.30 15.41 -3.08
CA LEU A 103 -12.59 15.42 -2.40
C LEU A 103 -12.48 14.95 -0.95
N VAL A 104 -11.65 13.93 -0.70
CA VAL A 104 -11.65 13.22 0.58
C VAL A 104 -10.32 13.31 1.35
N GLY A 105 -9.29 13.89 0.73
CA GLY A 105 -7.92 13.88 1.27
C GLY A 105 -7.22 12.54 1.01
N GLN A 106 -6.18 12.27 1.78
CA GLN A 106 -5.41 11.03 1.71
C GLN A 106 -6.27 9.84 2.15
N ALA A 107 -6.08 8.68 1.50
CA ALA A 107 -6.86 7.49 1.78
C ALA A 107 -6.05 6.21 1.48
N LEU A 108 -5.53 5.58 2.53
CA LEU A 108 -4.61 4.46 2.39
C LEU A 108 -5.37 3.14 2.12
N ALA A 109 -5.01 2.46 1.04
CA ALA A 109 -5.42 1.06 0.86
C ALA A 109 -4.69 0.16 1.85
N VAL A 110 -3.36 0.35 1.98
CA VAL A 110 -2.54 -0.41 2.93
C VAL A 110 -1.54 0.46 3.66
N TYR A 111 -1.44 0.24 4.97
CA TYR A 111 -0.40 0.75 5.84
C TYR A 111 0.48 -0.43 6.29
N VAL A 112 1.71 -0.53 5.77
CA VAL A 112 2.65 -1.60 6.13
C VAL A 112 3.69 -1.05 7.11
N ASN A 113 3.65 -1.50 8.36
CA ASN A 113 4.59 -1.10 9.41
C ASN A 113 5.57 -2.22 9.79
N GLY A 114 5.16 -3.48 9.62
CA GLY A 114 5.95 -4.65 9.97
C GLY A 114 7.18 -4.84 9.08
N ASP A 115 8.20 -5.55 9.62
CA ASP A 115 9.41 -5.93 8.88
C ASP A 115 9.21 -7.25 8.11
N ARG A 116 9.90 -7.40 6.98
CA ARG A 116 9.89 -8.56 6.09
C ARG A 116 8.50 -8.90 5.53
N ALA A 117 7.75 -7.86 5.15
CA ALA A 117 6.46 -8.03 4.48
C ALA A 117 6.67 -8.37 2.99
N VAL A 118 5.91 -9.34 2.48
CA VAL A 118 5.98 -9.81 1.10
C VAL A 118 4.59 -9.83 0.47
N PHE A 119 4.48 -9.22 -0.71
CA PHE A 119 3.26 -9.21 -1.50
C PHE A 119 3.54 -9.80 -2.89
N ARG A 120 2.75 -10.79 -3.31
CA ARG A 120 2.87 -11.41 -4.62
C ARG A 120 1.54 -11.43 -5.34
N ASN A 121 1.55 -10.99 -6.59
CA ASN A 121 0.35 -10.96 -7.42
C ASN A 121 -0.84 -10.28 -6.72
N CYS A 122 -0.55 -9.17 -6.01
CA CYS A 122 -1.54 -8.36 -5.30
C CYS A 122 -1.85 -7.08 -6.08
N ARG A 123 -3.00 -6.49 -5.79
CA ARG A 123 -3.39 -5.20 -6.35
C ARG A 123 -3.61 -4.21 -5.21
N PHE A 124 -3.11 -3.00 -5.35
CA PHE A 124 -3.29 -1.89 -4.41
C PHE A 124 -4.01 -0.78 -5.14
N LEU A 125 -5.28 -0.56 -4.79
CA LEU A 125 -6.15 0.37 -5.50
C LEU A 125 -6.53 1.53 -4.59
N GLY A 126 -6.29 2.74 -5.07
CA GLY A 126 -6.63 3.97 -4.37
C GLY A 126 -6.36 5.20 -5.23
N HIS A 127 -6.26 6.34 -4.59
CA HIS A 127 -5.97 7.62 -5.21
C HIS A 127 -4.73 8.25 -4.57
N GLN A 128 -4.90 9.31 -3.77
CA GLN A 128 -3.80 9.92 -3.03
C GLN A 128 -3.40 9.02 -1.84
N ASP A 129 -2.09 8.77 -1.71
CA ASP A 129 -1.50 8.01 -0.60
C ASP A 129 -1.92 6.53 -0.52
N THR A 130 -2.07 5.83 -1.65
CA THR A 130 -2.59 4.45 -1.71
C THR A 130 -1.82 3.46 -0.84
N LEU A 131 -0.48 3.46 -0.92
CA LEU A 131 0.39 2.49 -0.23
C LEU A 131 1.40 3.22 0.65
N PHE A 132 1.22 3.12 1.97
CA PHE A 132 2.21 3.57 2.94
C PHE A 132 3.16 2.44 3.32
N THR A 133 4.46 2.68 3.14
CA THR A 133 5.54 1.77 3.50
C THR A 133 6.27 2.32 4.72
N GLY A 134 5.80 1.92 5.92
CA GLY A 134 6.34 2.41 7.20
C GLY A 134 7.78 2.00 7.48
N PRO A 135 8.29 2.30 8.66
CA PRO A 135 7.58 2.96 9.77
C PRO A 135 7.35 4.45 9.56
N MET A 136 6.59 5.07 10.47
CA MET A 136 6.48 6.53 10.53
C MET A 136 7.85 7.15 10.76
N PRO A 137 8.12 8.37 10.23
CA PRO A 137 9.41 9.02 10.39
C PRO A 137 9.86 9.19 11.85
N GLU A 138 8.92 9.32 12.77
CA GLU A 138 9.18 9.46 14.21
C GLU A 138 9.66 8.14 14.84
N ASP A 139 9.28 7.00 14.27
CA ASP A 139 9.57 5.65 14.78
C ASP A 139 10.80 5.00 14.12
N ILE A 140 11.38 5.64 13.10
CA ILE A 140 12.46 5.09 12.27
C ILE A 140 13.69 4.65 13.08
N SER A 141 14.01 5.35 14.17
CA SER A 141 15.19 5.05 14.99
C SER A 141 15.11 3.70 15.71
N VAL A 142 13.92 3.16 15.85
CA VAL A 142 13.65 1.92 16.62
C VAL A 142 13.08 0.79 15.77
N MET A 143 12.66 1.07 14.54
CA MET A 143 12.00 0.10 13.67
C MET A 143 12.72 -0.05 12.34
N HIS A 144 12.83 -1.28 11.88
CA HIS A 144 13.21 -1.60 10.51
C HIS A 144 11.97 -2.08 9.75
N SER A 145 11.83 -1.67 8.50
CA SER A 145 10.80 -2.21 7.62
C SER A 145 11.42 -2.50 6.25
N ARG A 146 11.48 -3.79 5.95
CA ARG A 146 11.88 -4.32 4.65
C ARG A 146 10.67 -4.90 3.98
N GLN A 147 10.42 -4.50 2.75
CA GLN A 147 9.21 -4.88 2.04
C GLN A 147 9.54 -5.34 0.61
N TYR A 148 8.84 -6.35 0.14
CA TYR A 148 9.03 -6.89 -1.20
C TYR A 148 7.69 -7.08 -1.92
N TYR A 149 7.58 -6.48 -3.08
CA TYR A 149 6.40 -6.50 -3.94
C TYR A 149 6.76 -7.16 -5.26
N GLU A 150 6.13 -8.29 -5.60
CA GLU A 150 6.40 -9.03 -6.82
C GLU A 150 5.16 -9.17 -7.68
N ARG A 151 5.24 -8.73 -8.93
CA ARG A 151 4.13 -8.79 -9.91
C ARG A 151 2.84 -8.19 -9.38
N CYS A 152 2.97 -7.09 -8.62
CA CYS A 152 1.82 -6.36 -8.09
C CYS A 152 1.38 -5.26 -9.05
N ILE A 153 0.11 -4.87 -8.95
CA ILE A 153 -0.46 -3.69 -9.59
C ILE A 153 -0.68 -2.64 -8.51
N ILE A 154 -0.11 -1.45 -8.69
CA ILE A 154 -0.26 -0.34 -7.73
C ILE A 154 -0.83 0.86 -8.46
N VAL A 155 -1.98 1.33 -8.00
CA VAL A 155 -2.78 2.37 -8.65
C VAL A 155 -2.97 3.55 -7.73
N GLY A 156 -2.77 4.75 -8.23
CA GLY A 156 -3.03 6.00 -7.52
C GLY A 156 -2.74 7.24 -8.36
N ASP A 157 -2.75 8.40 -7.74
CA ASP A 157 -2.53 9.67 -8.46
C ASP A 157 -1.45 10.55 -7.81
N VAL A 158 -1.50 10.82 -6.52
CA VAL A 158 -0.56 11.69 -5.81
C VAL A 158 0.08 10.92 -4.66
N ASP A 159 1.44 10.89 -4.64
CA ASP A 159 2.22 10.29 -3.56
C ASP A 159 1.78 8.85 -3.22
N PHE A 160 1.31 8.12 -4.23
CA PHE A 160 0.57 6.88 -3.99
C PHE A 160 1.44 5.68 -3.57
N ILE A 161 2.78 5.84 -3.57
CA ILE A 161 3.75 4.96 -2.91
C ILE A 161 4.64 5.83 -2.03
N PHE A 162 4.44 5.82 -0.71
CA PHE A 162 5.13 6.75 0.17
C PHE A 162 5.58 6.09 1.48
N GLY A 163 6.58 6.66 2.14
CA GLY A 163 7.10 6.17 3.41
C GLY A 163 8.60 5.94 3.44
N SER A 164 9.08 5.23 4.46
CA SER A 164 10.49 5.15 4.85
C SER A 164 11.14 3.77 4.70
N ALA A 165 10.38 2.75 4.30
CA ALA A 165 10.89 1.39 4.19
C ALA A 165 12.03 1.24 3.17
N THR A 166 12.89 0.25 3.38
CA THR A 166 13.65 -0.34 2.29
C THR A 166 12.74 -1.29 1.53
N ALA A 167 12.27 -0.88 0.35
CA ALA A 167 11.27 -1.62 -0.40
C ALA A 167 11.71 -1.92 -1.84
N VAL A 168 11.49 -3.15 -2.28
CA VAL A 168 11.76 -3.58 -3.65
C VAL A 168 10.44 -3.89 -4.35
N PHE A 169 10.21 -3.23 -5.47
CA PHE A 169 9.10 -3.46 -6.38
C PHE A 169 9.64 -4.16 -7.61
N ASN A 170 9.35 -5.46 -7.75
CA ASN A 170 9.89 -6.31 -8.81
C ASN A 170 8.81 -6.71 -9.81
N ARG A 171 8.98 -6.32 -11.07
CA ARG A 171 8.03 -6.62 -12.16
C ARG A 171 6.60 -6.18 -11.87
N CYS A 172 6.47 -5.04 -11.16
CA CYS A 172 5.18 -4.45 -10.85
C CYS A 172 4.67 -3.56 -11.99
N GLU A 173 3.36 -3.41 -12.07
CA GLU A 173 2.72 -2.38 -12.88
C GLU A 173 2.30 -1.23 -11.98
N ILE A 174 2.80 -0.03 -12.28
CA ILE A 174 2.55 1.20 -11.54
C ILE A 174 1.67 2.09 -12.40
N ILE A 175 0.44 2.29 -11.99
CA ILE A 175 -0.58 2.96 -12.80
C ILE A 175 -0.93 4.31 -12.18
N SER A 176 -0.58 5.39 -12.88
CA SER A 176 -0.98 6.74 -12.48
C SER A 176 -2.35 7.08 -13.05
N LEU A 177 -3.31 7.36 -12.18
CA LEU A 177 -4.66 7.79 -12.57
C LEU A 177 -4.63 9.19 -13.18
N ASN A 178 -5.44 9.41 -14.22
CA ASN A 178 -5.53 10.69 -14.88
C ASN A 178 -6.45 11.64 -14.11
N ARG A 179 -5.89 12.76 -13.65
CA ARG A 179 -6.61 13.84 -12.98
C ARG A 179 -6.93 15.01 -13.92
N ASN A 180 -6.51 14.92 -15.19
CA ASN A 180 -6.64 16.00 -16.19
C ASN A 180 -5.99 17.32 -15.74
N LYS A 181 -4.79 17.24 -15.15
CA LYS A 181 -4.02 18.41 -14.65
C LYS A 181 -2.66 18.54 -15.32
N ASN A 182 -2.14 19.76 -15.43
CA ASN A 182 -0.80 20.03 -15.94
C ASN A 182 0.32 19.37 -15.10
N VAL A 183 0.11 19.29 -13.79
CA VAL A 183 0.83 18.40 -12.87
C VAL A 183 -0.18 17.36 -12.43
N ASN A 184 -0.16 16.22 -13.11
CA ASN A 184 -1.16 15.18 -12.90
C ASN A 184 -0.94 14.45 -11.58
N GLY A 185 0.32 14.21 -11.20
CA GLY A 185 0.61 13.55 -9.93
C GLY A 185 2.08 13.22 -9.70
N TYR A 186 2.32 12.48 -8.63
CA TYR A 186 3.63 12.00 -8.20
C TYR A 186 3.51 10.53 -7.83
N ILE A 187 4.37 9.67 -8.39
CA ILE A 187 4.34 8.22 -8.11
C ILE A 187 4.81 7.97 -6.68
N THR A 188 5.98 8.53 -6.31
CA THR A 188 6.57 8.27 -5.00
C THR A 188 6.69 9.53 -4.14
N ALA A 189 6.57 9.34 -2.81
CA ALA A 189 6.94 10.33 -1.80
C ALA A 189 7.77 9.62 -0.71
N ALA A 190 9.03 9.31 -1.04
CA ALA A 190 9.90 8.59 -0.13
C ALA A 190 10.39 9.48 1.02
N SER A 191 10.56 8.86 2.18
CA SER A 191 11.15 9.47 3.39
C SER A 191 12.29 8.62 3.95
N THR A 192 13.15 8.10 3.09
CA THR A 192 14.30 7.29 3.47
C THR A 192 15.10 7.98 4.58
N PRO A 193 15.42 7.30 5.68
CA PRO A 193 16.23 7.86 6.76
C PRO A 193 17.66 8.14 6.34
N ALA A 194 18.30 9.11 6.99
CA ALA A 194 19.70 9.50 6.71
C ALA A 194 20.72 8.37 6.89
N ASP A 195 20.44 7.43 7.80
CA ASP A 195 21.29 6.30 8.13
C ASP A 195 21.03 5.05 7.29
N LYS A 196 20.05 5.09 6.36
CA LYS A 196 19.75 3.97 5.48
C LYS A 196 20.41 4.14 4.11
N GLU A 197 21.12 3.10 3.70
CA GLU A 197 21.77 3.05 2.39
C GLU A 197 20.76 2.90 1.24
N TYR A 198 19.64 2.20 1.50
CA TYR A 198 18.66 1.86 0.47
C TYR A 198 17.24 2.35 0.86
N GLY A 199 16.56 2.96 -0.11
CA GLY A 199 15.15 3.33 -0.05
C GLY A 199 14.30 2.44 -0.94
N TYR A 200 13.66 3.02 -1.96
CA TYR A 200 12.85 2.28 -2.92
C TYR A 200 13.65 1.85 -4.15
N VAL A 201 13.46 0.62 -4.56
CA VAL A 201 14.00 0.07 -5.81
C VAL A 201 12.87 -0.49 -6.66
N PHE A 202 12.65 0.10 -7.82
CA PHE A 202 11.74 -0.41 -8.85
C PHE A 202 12.58 -1.17 -9.88
N LEU A 203 12.39 -2.49 -9.98
CA LEU A 203 13.14 -3.38 -10.86
C LEU A 203 12.21 -3.98 -11.91
N GLU A 204 12.53 -3.78 -13.19
CA GLU A 204 11.75 -4.32 -14.32
C GLU A 204 10.25 -3.97 -14.27
N CYS A 205 9.91 -2.80 -13.70
CA CYS A 205 8.53 -2.34 -13.58
C CYS A 205 8.04 -1.65 -14.87
N ARG A 206 6.72 -1.58 -15.02
CA ARG A 206 6.05 -0.79 -16.07
C ARG A 206 5.29 0.35 -15.42
N LEU A 207 5.57 1.58 -15.86
CA LEU A 207 4.88 2.79 -15.41
C LEU A 207 3.93 3.23 -16.53
N THR A 208 2.63 3.14 -16.26
CA THR A 208 1.56 3.38 -17.24
C THR A 208 0.56 4.43 -16.77
N SER A 209 -0.10 5.09 -17.71
CA SER A 209 -1.18 6.06 -17.46
C SER A 209 -1.91 6.37 -18.76
N ASP A 210 -3.12 6.88 -18.67
CA ASP A 210 -3.84 7.57 -19.73
C ASP A 210 -3.80 9.10 -19.59
N ALA A 211 -2.98 9.62 -18.67
CA ALA A 211 -2.72 11.04 -18.51
C ALA A 211 -1.91 11.61 -19.69
N ALA A 212 -2.02 12.91 -19.90
CA ALA A 212 -1.26 13.60 -20.94
C ALA A 212 0.24 13.38 -20.78
N ALA A 213 0.97 13.44 -21.89
CA ALA A 213 2.43 13.36 -21.89
C ALA A 213 3.07 14.43 -20.99
N ASP A 214 4.18 14.08 -20.30
CA ASP A 214 4.97 15.00 -19.50
C ASP A 214 4.20 15.66 -18.34
N THR A 215 3.29 14.93 -17.68
CA THR A 215 2.46 15.45 -16.57
C THR A 215 2.63 14.73 -15.25
N VAL A 216 3.26 13.56 -15.20
CA VAL A 216 3.48 12.77 -13.97
C VAL A 216 4.95 12.76 -13.60
N TYR A 217 5.26 13.12 -12.37
CA TYR A 217 6.62 13.01 -11.84
C TYR A 217 6.87 11.62 -11.25
N LEU A 218 8.09 11.11 -11.38
CA LEU A 218 8.53 9.87 -10.71
C LEU A 218 8.42 9.94 -9.20
N GLY A 219 8.52 11.13 -8.64
CA GLY A 219 8.30 11.35 -7.22
C GLY A 219 8.65 12.75 -6.76
N ARG A 220 8.40 12.98 -5.49
CA ARG A 220 8.88 14.15 -4.75
C ARG A 220 9.37 13.71 -3.37
N PRO A 221 10.47 14.29 -2.83
CA PRO A 221 10.98 13.88 -1.53
C PRO A 221 10.02 14.32 -0.42
N TRP A 222 9.54 13.36 0.38
CA TRP A 222 8.83 13.70 1.61
C TRP A 222 9.78 14.13 2.74
N ARG A 223 11.02 13.57 2.72
CA ARG A 223 12.10 13.96 3.64
C ARG A 223 13.42 14.13 2.88
N PRO A 224 14.43 14.85 3.46
CA PRO A 224 15.64 15.26 2.75
C PRO A 224 16.49 14.14 2.16
N TYR A 225 16.44 12.94 2.73
CA TYR A 225 17.26 11.78 2.30
C TYR A 225 16.47 10.77 1.47
N ALA A 226 15.34 11.19 0.89
CA ALA A 226 14.54 10.34 0.02
C ALA A 226 15.42 9.69 -1.07
N ASN A 227 15.38 8.35 -1.15
CA ASN A 227 16.19 7.56 -2.08
C ASN A 227 15.28 6.62 -2.87
N VAL A 228 15.20 6.84 -4.20
CA VAL A 228 14.37 6.06 -5.11
C VAL A 228 15.17 5.73 -6.36
N CYS A 229 15.20 4.46 -6.75
CA CYS A 229 15.91 3.97 -7.90
C CYS A 229 14.99 3.19 -8.85
N PHE A 230 15.06 3.46 -10.14
CA PHE A 230 14.35 2.73 -11.19
C PHE A 230 15.38 2.00 -12.07
N ILE A 231 15.29 0.67 -12.15
CA ILE A 231 16.23 -0.20 -12.87
C ILE A 231 15.47 -0.98 -13.92
N ASN A 232 15.87 -0.83 -15.19
CA ASN A 232 15.27 -1.52 -16.33
C ASN A 232 13.73 -1.37 -16.41
N CYS A 233 13.21 -0.23 -15.98
CA CYS A 233 11.79 0.06 -16.03
C CYS A 233 11.37 0.61 -17.39
N TRP A 234 10.19 0.20 -17.86
CA TRP A 234 9.53 0.85 -18.98
C TRP A 234 8.67 2.01 -18.45
N MET A 235 8.80 3.18 -19.04
CA MET A 235 8.08 4.39 -18.65
C MET A 235 7.31 4.94 -19.83
N GLY A 236 5.99 5.14 -19.67
CA GLY A 236 5.13 5.74 -20.68
C GLY A 236 5.37 7.24 -20.85
N GLU A 237 4.79 7.83 -21.90
CA GLU A 237 4.96 9.24 -22.26
C GLU A 237 4.45 10.22 -21.18
N HIS A 238 3.57 9.78 -20.27
CA HIS A 238 3.07 10.58 -19.16
C HIS A 238 4.17 11.00 -18.17
N ILE A 239 5.29 10.27 -18.13
CA ILE A 239 6.39 10.58 -17.21
C ILE A 239 7.10 11.85 -17.66
N ARG A 240 7.24 12.78 -16.73
CA ARG A 240 7.94 14.03 -16.92
C ARG A 240 9.44 13.83 -16.75
N ALA A 241 10.20 14.26 -17.78
CA ALA A 241 11.68 14.18 -17.83
C ALA A 241 12.35 15.23 -16.92
#